data_8d74133d663fe37a34378d7b38282425
#
_entry.id   8d74133d663fe37a34378d7b38282425
#
_cell.length_a   1.000
_cell.length_b   1.000
_cell.length_c   1.000
_cell.angle_alpha   90.00
_cell.angle_beta   90.00
_cell.angle_gamma   90.00
#
_symmetry.space_group_name_H-M   'P 1'
#
loop_
_entity.id
_entity.type
_entity.pdbx_description
1 polymer ?
#
loop_
_entity_poly.entity_id
_entity_poly.type
_entity_poly.pdbx_seq_one_letter_code
_entity_poly.pdbx_strand_id
1 'polypeptide(L)'
;MRFLGRRGSVASAVFGMTCIMATIAWAGGAGFGDDDDDNADEGPPYFGFVKDANGATIPDAKVTVAVKERGGVVTRTDAIGAYKVPGFGKEIDYNDVEVSCEKDGYRQTRVLRRSVPPTPESKIPIETECTLTRGR
;
A
#
# COMPACT_ATOMS: atom_id res chain seq x y z
N MET A 1 82.99 13.29 21.66
CA MET A 1 81.67 13.50 21.01
C MET A 1 80.59 13.04 21.96
N ARG A 2 79.83 13.96 22.49
CA ARG A 2 78.75 13.67 23.45
C ARG A 2 77.45 13.81 22.74
N PHE A 3 76.70 12.72 22.58
CA PHE A 3 75.31 12.77 22.14
C PHE A 3 74.43 12.98 23.36
N LEU A 4 73.82 14.12 23.45
CA LEU A 4 72.80 14.41 24.45
C LEU A 4 71.46 13.90 23.88
N GLY A 5 71.04 12.73 24.38
CA GLY A 5 69.73 12.22 24.11
C GLY A 5 68.65 13.08 24.76
N ARG A 6 67.87 13.69 23.95
CA ARG A 6 66.71 14.47 24.39
C ARG A 6 65.51 13.52 24.51
N ARG A 7 65.15 13.22 25.72
CA ARG A 7 63.94 12.44 26.02
C ARG A 7 62.74 13.29 25.67
N GLY A 8 62.06 12.96 24.62
CA GLY A 8 60.75 13.47 24.28
C GLY A 8 59.69 12.69 25.02
N SER A 9 59.00 13.32 25.95
CA SER A 9 57.82 12.79 26.57
C SER A 9 56.68 12.77 25.54
N VAL A 10 56.28 11.56 25.21
CA VAL A 10 55.04 11.39 24.40
C VAL A 10 53.86 11.41 25.37
N ALA A 11 53.17 12.53 25.40
CA ALA A 11 51.89 12.59 26.09
C ALA A 11 50.85 11.83 25.25
N SER A 12 50.48 10.68 25.76
CA SER A 12 49.35 9.95 25.22
C SER A 12 48.06 10.68 25.56
N ALA A 13 47.53 11.40 24.61
CA ALA A 13 46.16 11.89 24.68
C ALA A 13 45.22 10.70 24.37
N VAL A 14 44.61 10.16 25.41
CA VAL A 14 43.52 9.24 25.28
C VAL A 14 42.29 10.06 24.86
N PHE A 15 42.02 10.09 23.58
CA PHE A 15 40.75 10.60 23.08
C PHE A 15 39.69 9.51 23.42
N GLY A 16 38.97 9.77 24.49
CA GLY A 16 37.75 9.04 24.79
C GLY A 16 36.72 9.34 23.69
N MET A 17 36.65 8.46 22.74
CA MET A 17 35.58 8.48 21.76
C MET A 17 34.32 7.93 22.43
N THR A 18 33.55 8.85 23.02
CA THR A 18 32.18 8.57 23.43
C THR A 18 31.37 8.30 22.16
N CYS A 19 31.24 7.05 21.83
CA CYS A 19 30.20 6.61 20.89
C CYS A 19 28.86 6.95 21.54
N ILE A 20 28.32 8.11 21.19
CA ILE A 20 26.89 8.38 21.36
C ILE A 20 26.21 7.45 20.35
N MET A 21 25.84 6.28 20.82
CA MET A 21 24.89 5.45 20.11
C MET A 21 23.57 6.25 20.09
N ALA A 22 23.39 7.03 19.05
CA ALA A 22 22.07 7.48 18.72
C ALA A 22 21.28 6.20 18.41
N THR A 23 20.61 5.68 19.41
CA THR A 23 19.52 4.75 19.17
C THR A 23 18.51 5.54 18.37
N ILE A 24 18.58 5.41 17.05
CA ILE A 24 17.46 5.75 16.22
C ILE A 24 16.40 4.76 16.64
N ALA A 25 15.59 5.16 17.60
CA ALA A 25 14.33 4.49 17.83
C ALA A 25 13.58 4.66 16.52
N TRP A 26 13.65 3.67 15.68
CA TRP A 26 12.63 3.47 14.68
C TRP A 26 11.36 3.21 15.48
N ALA A 27 10.71 4.30 15.87
CA ALA A 27 9.30 4.27 16.08
C ALA A 27 8.69 4.06 14.69
N GLY A 28 9.08 2.97 14.08
CA GLY A 28 8.30 2.35 13.06
C GLY A 28 7.06 1.91 13.77
N GLY A 29 6.18 2.86 14.01
CA GLY A 29 4.81 2.55 14.04
C GLY A 29 4.51 1.97 12.67
N ALA A 30 4.86 0.71 12.44
CA ALA A 30 4.04 -0.11 11.63
C ALA A 30 2.72 -0.12 12.39
N GLY A 31 2.01 0.97 12.26
CA GLY A 31 0.64 1.04 12.63
C GLY A 31 -0.10 0.17 11.63
N PHE A 32 -0.01 -1.09 11.83
CA PHE A 32 -1.22 -1.88 11.80
C PHE A 32 -2.02 -1.34 12.99
N GLY A 33 -2.43 -0.07 12.85
CA GLY A 33 -3.31 0.53 13.78
C GLY A 33 -4.53 -0.33 13.76
N ASP A 34 -4.83 -0.86 14.89
CA ASP A 34 -6.18 -1.30 15.20
C ASP A 34 -7.06 -0.04 15.19
N ASP A 35 -7.06 0.66 14.03
CA ASP A 35 -8.00 1.75 13.74
C ASP A 35 -9.36 1.16 13.37
N ASP A 36 -9.63 -0.04 13.88
CA ASP A 36 -10.82 -0.79 13.56
C ASP A 36 -12.10 -0.18 14.14
N ASP A 37 -11.98 0.75 15.07
CA ASP A 37 -13.16 1.26 15.78
C ASP A 37 -13.78 2.52 15.18
N ASP A 38 -13.01 3.32 14.43
CA ASP A 38 -13.52 4.59 13.92
C ASP A 38 -14.24 4.47 12.57
N ASN A 39 -14.14 3.33 11.90
CA ASN A 39 -14.66 3.13 10.54
C ASN A 39 -15.86 2.19 10.48
N ALA A 40 -16.59 2.05 11.58
CA ALA A 40 -17.76 1.16 11.64
C ALA A 40 -18.83 1.50 10.58
N ASP A 41 -18.87 2.75 10.14
CA ASP A 41 -19.84 3.25 9.18
C ASP A 41 -19.36 3.25 7.72
N GLU A 42 -18.09 2.90 7.47
CA GLU A 42 -17.52 2.92 6.11
C GLU A 42 -17.92 1.73 5.24
N GLY A 43 -18.46 0.68 5.83
CA GLY A 43 -18.78 -0.53 5.10
C GLY A 43 -17.56 -1.34 4.69
N PRO A 44 -17.75 -2.40 3.88
CA PRO A 44 -16.65 -3.27 3.48
C PRO A 44 -15.68 -2.55 2.53
N PRO A 45 -14.36 -2.66 2.75
CA PRO A 45 -13.39 -2.16 1.79
C PRO A 45 -13.37 -2.99 0.52
N TYR A 46 -12.87 -2.40 -0.55
CA TYR A 46 -12.66 -3.07 -1.85
C TYR A 46 -11.18 -3.33 -2.06
N PHE A 47 -10.85 -4.49 -2.56
CA PHE A 47 -9.48 -4.84 -2.92
C PHE A 47 -9.48 -5.77 -4.13
N GLY A 48 -8.33 -5.97 -4.72
CA GLY A 48 -8.17 -6.93 -5.78
C GLY A 48 -6.89 -6.77 -6.55
N PHE A 49 -6.86 -7.41 -7.71
CA PHE A 49 -5.71 -7.41 -8.60
C PHE A 49 -6.14 -6.97 -10.00
N VAL A 50 -5.21 -6.34 -10.69
CA VAL A 50 -5.31 -6.10 -12.12
C VAL A 50 -4.36 -7.06 -12.81
N LYS A 51 -4.88 -7.86 -13.74
CA LYS A 51 -4.15 -8.90 -14.45
C LYS A 51 -4.33 -8.77 -15.95
N ASP A 52 -3.39 -9.31 -16.70
CA ASP A 52 -3.57 -9.48 -18.15
C ASP A 52 -4.32 -10.77 -18.48
N ALA A 53 -4.54 -11.01 -19.78
CA ALA A 53 -5.23 -12.20 -20.26
C ALA A 53 -4.51 -13.52 -19.92
N ASN A 54 -3.21 -13.48 -19.64
CA ASN A 54 -2.38 -14.62 -19.25
C ASN A 54 -2.32 -14.82 -17.73
N GLY A 55 -2.96 -13.95 -16.96
CA GLY A 55 -2.94 -14.00 -15.51
C GLY A 55 -1.75 -13.28 -14.85
N ALA A 56 -0.89 -12.64 -15.63
CA ALA A 56 0.19 -11.82 -15.09
C ALA A 56 -0.35 -10.52 -14.51
N THR A 57 0.14 -10.14 -13.33
CA THR A 57 -0.30 -8.91 -12.66
C THR A 57 0.24 -7.66 -13.36
N ILE A 58 -0.54 -6.58 -13.34
CA ILE A 58 -0.20 -5.32 -14.00
C ILE A 58 0.01 -4.25 -12.92
N PRO A 59 1.26 -3.83 -12.67
CA PRO A 59 1.53 -2.72 -11.76
C PRO A 59 1.18 -1.37 -12.38
N ASP A 60 0.96 -0.38 -11.53
CA ASP A 60 0.67 1.01 -11.92
C ASP A 60 -0.53 1.15 -12.87
N ALA A 61 -1.49 0.27 -12.77
CA ALA A 61 -2.78 0.41 -13.45
C ALA A 61 -3.70 1.35 -12.64
N LYS A 62 -4.42 2.19 -13.35
CA LYS A 62 -5.43 3.06 -12.73
C LYS A 62 -6.68 2.23 -12.43
N VAL A 63 -7.13 2.24 -11.19
CA VAL A 63 -8.35 1.58 -10.75
C VAL A 63 -9.31 2.64 -10.24
N THR A 64 -10.49 2.68 -10.79
CA THR A 64 -11.58 3.54 -10.35
C THR A 64 -12.66 2.69 -9.72
N VAL A 65 -12.96 2.96 -8.47
CA VAL A 65 -14.08 2.34 -7.75
C VAL A 65 -15.11 3.43 -7.50
N ALA A 66 -16.23 3.34 -8.18
CA ALA A 66 -17.24 4.39 -8.19
C ALA A 66 -18.59 3.88 -7.67
N VAL A 67 -19.26 4.71 -6.90
CA VAL A 67 -20.64 4.50 -6.49
C VAL A 67 -21.56 5.23 -7.48
N LYS A 68 -22.54 4.53 -7.99
CA LYS A 68 -23.53 5.09 -8.92
C LYS A 68 -24.11 6.38 -8.38
N GLU A 69 -24.04 7.46 -9.18
CA GLU A 69 -24.56 8.80 -8.88
C GLU A 69 -23.87 9.54 -7.72
N ARG A 70 -22.83 8.97 -7.09
CA ARG A 70 -22.14 9.60 -5.95
C ARG A 70 -20.66 9.88 -6.16
N GLY A 71 -20.09 9.44 -7.28
CA GLY A 71 -18.66 9.53 -7.54
C GLY A 71 -17.87 8.36 -6.95
N GLY A 72 -16.55 8.47 -6.89
CA GLY A 72 -15.72 7.34 -6.51
C GLY A 72 -14.30 7.73 -6.13
N VAL A 73 -13.49 6.71 -5.93
CA VAL A 73 -12.08 6.81 -5.59
C VAL A 73 -11.24 6.26 -6.73
N VAL A 74 -10.18 6.96 -7.07
CA VAL A 74 -9.19 6.52 -8.04
C VAL A 74 -7.91 6.15 -7.30
N THR A 75 -7.40 4.97 -7.57
CA THR A 75 -6.14 4.48 -7.03
C THR A 75 -5.28 3.86 -8.13
N ARG A 76 -4.09 3.44 -7.80
CA ARG A 76 -3.20 2.71 -8.71
C ARG A 76 -2.77 1.41 -8.08
N THR A 77 -2.54 0.41 -8.90
CA THR A 77 -1.99 -0.86 -8.44
C THR A 77 -0.53 -0.70 -8.03
N ASP A 78 -0.14 -1.44 -7.02
CA ASP A 78 1.23 -1.53 -6.54
C ASP A 78 2.12 -2.42 -7.43
N ALA A 79 3.33 -2.73 -6.97
CA ALA A 79 4.31 -3.53 -7.72
C ALA A 79 3.85 -4.95 -8.04
N ILE A 80 2.89 -5.48 -7.29
CA ILE A 80 2.30 -6.81 -7.50
C ILE A 80 0.92 -6.77 -8.17
N GLY A 81 0.52 -5.60 -8.67
CA GLY A 81 -0.77 -5.42 -9.34
C GLY A 81 -1.97 -5.39 -8.40
N ALA A 82 -1.75 -5.20 -7.10
CA ALA A 82 -2.81 -5.13 -6.11
C ALA A 82 -3.31 -3.69 -5.88
N TYR A 83 -4.58 -3.56 -5.54
CA TYR A 83 -5.16 -2.30 -5.10
C TYR A 83 -6.05 -2.51 -3.89
N LYS A 84 -6.25 -1.45 -3.11
CA LYS A 84 -7.16 -1.40 -1.98
C LYS A 84 -7.82 -0.03 -1.91
N VAL A 85 -9.12 -0.02 -1.65
CA VAL A 85 -9.93 1.20 -1.50
C VAL A 85 -10.80 1.04 -0.26
N PRO A 86 -10.93 2.08 0.59
CA PRO A 86 -11.81 2.03 1.74
C PRO A 86 -13.28 1.88 1.30
N GLY A 87 -14.13 1.45 2.21
CA GLY A 87 -15.55 1.32 1.96
C GLY A 87 -16.23 2.69 1.77
N PHE A 88 -17.40 2.68 1.16
CA PHE A 88 -18.18 3.87 0.84
C PHE A 88 -19.32 4.14 1.82
N GLY A 89 -19.41 3.38 2.87
CA GLY A 89 -20.49 3.45 3.85
C GLY A 89 -21.35 2.19 3.85
N LYS A 90 -21.85 1.83 5.01
CA LYS A 90 -22.71 0.64 5.17
C LYS A 90 -24.07 0.77 4.46
N GLU A 91 -24.47 2.01 4.12
CA GLU A 91 -25.72 2.29 3.41
C GLU A 91 -25.62 2.06 1.90
N ILE A 92 -24.42 1.87 1.39
CA ILE A 92 -24.17 1.67 -0.03
C ILE A 92 -24.31 0.19 -0.39
N ASP A 93 -25.21 -0.09 -1.30
CA ASP A 93 -25.35 -1.43 -1.88
C ASP A 93 -24.14 -1.70 -2.78
N TYR A 94 -23.47 -2.83 -2.56
CA TYR A 94 -22.33 -3.24 -3.38
C TYR A 94 -22.69 -3.42 -4.87
N ASN A 95 -23.96 -3.62 -5.21
CA ASN A 95 -24.42 -3.65 -6.59
C ASN A 95 -24.37 -2.29 -7.29
N ASP A 96 -24.37 -1.20 -6.52
CA ASP A 96 -24.24 0.16 -7.03
C ASP A 96 -22.76 0.60 -7.15
N VAL A 97 -21.84 -0.27 -6.76
CA VAL A 97 -20.40 -0.01 -6.86
C VAL A 97 -19.85 -0.67 -8.12
N GLU A 98 -19.23 0.15 -8.96
CA GLU A 98 -18.59 -0.28 -10.20
C GLU A 98 -17.09 -0.11 -10.10
N VAL A 99 -16.35 -1.12 -10.53
CA VAL A 99 -14.90 -1.10 -10.63
C VAL A 99 -14.49 -1.06 -12.08
N SER A 100 -13.64 -0.12 -12.44
CA SER A 100 -13.04 -0.04 -13.77
C SER A 100 -11.53 0.11 -13.67
N CYS A 101 -10.81 -0.47 -14.62
CA CYS A 101 -9.37 -0.51 -14.64
C CYS A 101 -8.84 -0.04 -15.99
N GLU A 102 -7.80 0.78 -15.95
CA GLU A 102 -7.18 1.36 -17.14
C GLU A 102 -5.66 1.26 -17.04
N LYS A 103 -5.04 0.97 -18.16
CA LYS A 103 -3.59 1.03 -18.33
C LYS A 103 -3.29 1.39 -19.79
N ASP A 104 -2.33 2.29 -20.01
CA ASP A 104 -1.91 2.66 -21.37
C ASP A 104 -1.50 1.42 -22.18
N GLY A 105 -2.03 1.31 -23.37
CA GLY A 105 -1.79 0.15 -24.23
C GLY A 105 -2.64 -1.09 -23.90
N TYR A 106 -3.56 -0.99 -22.96
CA TYR A 106 -4.46 -2.06 -22.57
C TYR A 106 -5.92 -1.65 -22.67
N ARG A 107 -6.77 -2.64 -22.78
CA ARG A 107 -8.23 -2.48 -22.78
C ARG A 107 -8.82 -3.42 -21.72
N GLN A 108 -9.74 -2.93 -20.93
CA GLN A 108 -10.49 -3.76 -19.98
C GLN A 108 -11.40 -4.70 -20.73
N THR A 109 -11.29 -6.00 -20.44
CA THR A 109 -12.10 -7.06 -21.05
C THR A 109 -13.01 -7.75 -20.05
N ARG A 110 -12.67 -7.72 -18.76
CA ARG A 110 -13.46 -8.37 -17.73
C ARG A 110 -13.26 -7.72 -16.38
N VAL A 111 -14.32 -7.64 -15.60
CA VAL A 111 -14.31 -7.36 -14.18
C VAL A 111 -15.06 -8.46 -13.47
N LEU A 112 -14.41 -9.13 -12.51
CA LEU A 112 -14.98 -10.24 -11.78
C LEU A 112 -15.00 -9.93 -10.29
N ARG A 113 -16.18 -9.86 -9.71
CA ARG A 113 -16.34 -9.80 -8.27
C ARG A 113 -16.26 -11.22 -7.71
N ARG A 114 -15.27 -11.48 -6.86
CA ARG A 114 -15.00 -12.82 -6.32
C ARG A 114 -15.64 -13.06 -4.96
N SER A 115 -15.92 -12.01 -4.22
CA SER A 115 -16.56 -12.11 -2.91
C SER A 115 -17.68 -11.09 -2.77
N VAL A 116 -18.69 -11.47 -2.04
CA VAL A 116 -19.85 -10.62 -1.72
C VAL A 116 -20.04 -10.70 -0.22
N PRO A 117 -20.23 -9.55 0.46
CA PRO A 117 -20.49 -9.57 1.89
C PRO A 117 -21.82 -10.29 2.20
N PRO A 118 -21.86 -11.13 3.23
CA PRO A 118 -23.07 -11.86 3.59
C PRO A 118 -24.18 -10.98 4.12
N THR A 119 -23.83 -9.82 4.66
CA THR A 119 -24.78 -8.81 5.17
C THR A 119 -24.26 -7.41 4.84
N PRO A 120 -25.14 -6.38 4.75
CA PRO A 120 -24.73 -5.00 4.50
C PRO A 120 -23.75 -4.43 5.55
N GLU A 121 -23.85 -4.92 6.77
CA GLU A 121 -22.99 -4.49 7.90
C GLU A 121 -21.65 -5.26 7.94
N SER A 122 -21.45 -6.20 7.03
CA SER A 122 -20.22 -7.00 6.99
C SER A 122 -19.00 -6.12 6.68
N LYS A 123 -17.95 -6.29 7.45
CA LYS A 123 -16.66 -5.66 7.22
C LYS A 123 -15.72 -6.54 6.36
N ILE A 124 -16.22 -7.68 5.87
CA ILE A 124 -15.44 -8.56 5.01
C ILE A 124 -15.12 -7.84 3.71
N PRO A 125 -13.84 -7.71 3.34
CA PRO A 125 -13.45 -7.03 2.11
C PRO A 125 -14.05 -7.68 0.86
N ILE A 126 -14.44 -6.85 -0.09
CA ILE A 126 -14.97 -7.29 -1.37
C ILE A 126 -13.83 -7.38 -2.38
N GLU A 127 -13.56 -8.58 -2.86
CA GLU A 127 -12.55 -8.82 -3.87
C GLU A 127 -13.12 -8.63 -5.28
N THR A 128 -12.47 -7.75 -6.05
CA THR A 128 -12.82 -7.54 -7.46
C THR A 128 -11.54 -7.55 -8.30
N GLU A 129 -11.49 -8.43 -9.26
CA GLU A 129 -10.37 -8.60 -10.18
C GLU A 129 -10.70 -8.00 -11.55
N CYS A 130 -9.78 -7.21 -12.07
CA CYS A 130 -9.85 -6.69 -13.43
C CYS A 130 -8.93 -7.48 -14.36
N THR A 131 -9.40 -7.77 -15.56
CA THR A 131 -8.58 -8.30 -16.63
C THR A 131 -8.43 -7.25 -17.73
N LEU A 132 -7.19 -6.95 -18.08
CA LEU A 132 -6.83 -6.07 -19.16
C LEU A 132 -6.15 -6.87 -20.28
N THR A 133 -6.48 -6.55 -21.51
CA THR A 133 -5.85 -7.16 -22.68
C THR A 133 -5.12 -6.07 -23.45
N ARG A 134 -3.93 -6.36 -23.98
CA ARG A 134 -3.21 -5.41 -24.80
C ARG A 134 -4.07 -5.01 -26.02
N GLY A 135 -4.31 -3.71 -26.14
CA GLY A 135 -4.92 -3.11 -27.31
C GLY A 135 -3.92 -3.08 -28.46
N ARG A 136 -4.42 -3.18 -29.68
CA ARG A 136 -3.65 -2.91 -30.90
C ARG A 136 -3.75 -1.45 -31.27
#